data_833e51386eeac70bdb6c147560f9ef62
#
_entry.id   833e51386eeac70bdb6c147560f9ef62
#
_cell.length_a   1.000
_cell.length_b   1.000
_cell.length_c   1.000
_cell.angle_alpha   90.00
_cell.angle_beta   90.00
_cell.angle_gamma   90.00
#
_symmetry.space_group_name_H-M   'P 1'
#
loop_
_entity.id
_entity.type
_entity.pdbx_description
1 polymer ?
#
loop_
_entity_poly.entity_id
_entity_poly.type
_entity_poly.pdbx_seq_one_letter_code
_entity_poly.pdbx_strand_id
1 'polypeptide(L)'
;SSATDESTQCKAMHGVRSFNDGSLQPTSHPDMIWADAYAGIRQANLLLDNIGSLYASTSDEKRNAAINEARFVRAFLYFELIKRYAGVPLLKRTYSYDENPNIPRNTFAECIKFIVDECDSVAKYLPTVQPESQMGRASGVAAMALKARTLLYAASPLFNGPSIEGKNDPIVGYGSYNPNRWEDAAKAASELLQHYPGTIDLYRTGTAIFKYGRGFYTPAGNKELLFVKTRAKDNNIEKINAPVGYTNAIGGVCPSQNLIDAYEMSGGKTYNPNAPYSNRDPRFYATIQYNGATWWDRKVETFMGGLDAEDATLNATKTGYYLRKFSDPDAIIFGATKTGLHYFPYFRVAEVLLNYAEAMNEAYGPEIDHFGNGRTAKWAIDEVRSRVSMPNLPEGLSYLEMKDRIMHERQIELAFEEHRHWDLRRWKKAKDILNGLELKGITITRTIDEPTGNITYTYTPKVVEKRVFTDKMYLYPIHTGEILKNKALVQNPLW
;
A
#
# COMPACT_ATOMS: atom_id res chain seq x y z
N SER A 1 5.34 4.96 -1.30
CA SER A 1 4.99 5.70 -2.54
C SER A 1 6.16 6.55 -3.05
N SER A 2 6.79 7.40 -2.21
CA SER A 2 7.88 8.28 -2.67
C SER A 2 9.19 7.55 -3.04
N ALA A 3 9.25 6.24 -2.89
CA ALA A 3 10.33 5.37 -3.37
C ALA A 3 9.95 4.61 -4.66
N THR A 4 8.97 5.10 -5.42
CA THR A 4 8.45 4.50 -6.67
C THR A 4 8.23 5.56 -7.74
N ASP A 5 7.57 5.19 -8.82
CA ASP A 5 7.11 6.09 -9.89
C ASP A 5 5.91 6.97 -9.49
N GLU A 6 5.30 6.75 -8.32
CA GLU A 6 4.10 7.48 -7.89
C GLU A 6 4.37 8.93 -7.43
N SER A 7 5.50 9.17 -6.77
CA SER A 7 5.74 10.48 -6.13
C SER A 7 7.18 10.70 -5.71
N THR A 8 7.47 11.95 -5.37
CA THR A 8 8.63 12.33 -4.54
C THR A 8 8.18 13.12 -3.32
N GLN A 9 9.10 13.61 -2.51
CA GLN A 9 8.79 14.50 -1.38
C GLN A 9 9.18 15.94 -1.72
N CYS A 10 8.40 16.91 -1.24
CA CYS A 10 8.67 18.32 -1.44
C CYS A 10 9.99 18.73 -0.77
N LYS A 11 10.29 18.19 0.40
CA LYS A 11 11.51 18.44 1.14
C LYS A 11 12.71 17.73 0.48
N ALA A 12 13.76 18.48 0.16
CA ALA A 12 14.93 17.97 -0.57
C ALA A 12 15.72 16.87 0.21
N MET A 13 15.81 16.99 1.53
CA MET A 13 16.50 16.03 2.41
C MET A 13 15.45 15.14 3.11
N HIS A 14 15.03 14.08 2.46
CA HIS A 14 14.03 13.15 2.99
C HIS A 14 14.59 11.73 3.15
N GLY A 15 14.04 10.99 4.11
CA GLY A 15 14.54 9.66 4.48
C GLY A 15 14.47 8.61 3.37
N VAL A 16 13.56 8.73 2.39
CA VAL A 16 13.43 7.75 1.30
C VAL A 16 14.42 7.94 0.16
N ARG A 17 15.28 8.96 0.20
CA ARG A 17 16.24 9.27 -0.87
C ARG A 17 17.15 8.10 -1.23
N SER A 18 17.62 7.35 -0.23
CA SER A 18 18.50 6.19 -0.47
C SER A 18 17.86 5.08 -1.30
N PHE A 19 16.51 4.96 -1.29
CA PHE A 19 15.80 4.10 -2.21
C PHE A 19 15.74 4.65 -3.63
N ASN A 20 15.81 5.97 -3.78
CA ASN A 20 15.65 6.65 -5.07
C ASN A 20 16.96 6.75 -5.85
N ASP A 21 18.09 6.95 -5.16
CA ASP A 21 19.42 7.13 -5.74
C ASP A 21 20.32 5.89 -5.66
N GLY A 22 19.79 4.77 -5.13
CA GLY A 22 20.53 3.51 -5.02
C GLY A 22 21.58 3.47 -3.90
N SER A 23 21.64 4.49 -3.04
CA SER A 23 22.60 4.57 -1.93
C SER A 23 22.20 3.79 -0.66
N LEU A 24 21.22 2.88 -0.78
CA LEU A 24 20.78 2.03 0.30
C LEU A 24 21.94 1.22 0.89
N GLN A 25 22.08 1.19 2.22
CA GLN A 25 23.17 0.51 2.92
C GLN A 25 22.67 -0.41 4.04
N PRO A 26 23.37 -1.53 4.34
CA PRO A 26 23.02 -2.43 5.43
C PRO A 26 23.13 -1.79 6.83
N THR A 27 23.83 -0.67 6.96
CA THR A 27 24.00 0.05 8.23
C THR A 27 22.94 1.10 8.49
N SER A 28 22.24 1.56 7.43
CA SER A 28 21.22 2.59 7.55
C SER A 28 20.31 2.61 6.32
N HIS A 29 19.00 2.48 6.51
CA HIS A 29 17.98 2.75 5.48
C HIS A 29 16.64 3.15 6.13
N PRO A 30 15.75 3.84 5.40
CA PRO A 30 14.56 4.46 6.01
C PRO A 30 13.49 3.49 6.54
N ASP A 31 13.54 2.22 6.15
CA ASP A 31 12.51 1.22 6.48
C ASP A 31 13.10 0.00 7.22
N MET A 32 13.95 0.28 8.22
CA MET A 32 14.55 -0.74 9.10
C MET A 32 13.56 -1.15 10.19
N ILE A 33 12.69 -2.09 9.90
CA ILE A 33 11.68 -2.54 10.87
C ILE A 33 12.12 -3.76 11.69
N TRP A 34 13.30 -4.34 11.44
CA TRP A 34 13.72 -5.61 12.06
C TRP A 34 13.60 -5.59 13.58
N ALA A 35 14.24 -4.63 14.23
CA ALA A 35 14.23 -4.54 15.70
C ALA A 35 12.81 -4.31 16.26
N ASP A 36 12.05 -3.40 15.67
CA ASP A 36 10.68 -3.07 16.11
C ASP A 36 9.73 -4.26 15.92
N ALA A 37 9.83 -4.97 14.79
CA ALA A 37 9.02 -6.14 14.52
C ALA A 37 9.32 -7.27 15.52
N TYR A 38 10.61 -7.56 15.78
CA TYR A 38 10.97 -8.57 16.79
C TYR A 38 10.64 -8.13 18.21
N ALA A 39 10.69 -6.85 18.54
CA ALA A 39 10.16 -6.34 19.82
C ALA A 39 8.65 -6.61 19.95
N GLY A 40 7.86 -6.34 18.91
CA GLY A 40 6.45 -6.66 18.88
C GLY A 40 6.17 -8.17 18.97
N ILE A 41 6.92 -9.01 18.25
CA ILE A 41 6.85 -10.48 18.31
C ILE A 41 7.14 -10.97 19.74
N ARG A 42 8.17 -10.38 20.38
CA ARG A 42 8.48 -10.71 21.78
C ARG A 42 7.34 -10.36 22.72
N GLN A 43 6.69 -9.20 22.55
CA GLN A 43 5.52 -8.82 23.38
C GLN A 43 4.36 -9.80 23.18
N ALA A 44 4.08 -10.21 21.93
CA ALA A 44 3.07 -11.23 21.66
C ALA A 44 3.41 -12.57 22.35
N ASN A 45 4.67 -13.02 22.26
CA ASN A 45 5.12 -14.24 22.92
C ASN A 45 5.04 -14.13 24.45
N LEU A 46 5.43 -12.99 25.04
CA LEU A 46 5.29 -12.74 26.50
C LEU A 46 3.84 -12.88 26.97
N LEU A 47 2.90 -12.32 26.22
CA LEU A 47 1.48 -12.48 26.53
C LEU A 47 1.09 -13.97 26.48
N LEU A 48 1.43 -14.66 25.40
CA LEU A 48 1.06 -16.05 25.16
C LEU A 48 1.67 -17.01 26.21
N ASP A 49 2.93 -16.82 26.58
CA ASP A 49 3.62 -17.64 27.57
C ASP A 49 3.07 -17.44 29.00
N ASN A 50 2.53 -16.24 29.30
CA ASN A 50 2.04 -15.86 30.62
C ASN A 50 0.52 -15.68 30.72
N ILE A 51 -0.24 -16.09 29.71
CA ILE A 51 -1.68 -15.81 29.61
C ILE A 51 -2.47 -16.36 30.82
N GLY A 52 -2.06 -17.52 31.34
CA GLY A 52 -2.71 -18.14 32.49
C GLY A 52 -2.66 -17.28 33.75
N SER A 53 -1.52 -16.66 34.07
CA SER A 53 -1.34 -15.77 35.22
C SER A 53 -1.92 -14.38 34.98
N LEU A 54 -1.69 -13.79 33.80
CA LEU A 54 -2.15 -12.44 33.46
C LEU A 54 -3.66 -12.31 33.39
N TYR A 55 -4.36 -13.39 33.02
CA TYR A 55 -5.81 -13.43 32.86
C TYR A 55 -6.50 -14.41 33.80
N ALA A 56 -5.87 -14.73 34.96
CA ALA A 56 -6.38 -15.72 35.91
C ALA A 56 -7.79 -15.39 36.42
N SER A 57 -8.09 -14.11 36.63
CA SER A 57 -9.41 -13.61 37.10
C SER A 57 -10.33 -13.14 35.98
N THR A 58 -10.01 -13.42 34.72
CA THR A 58 -10.73 -12.92 33.53
C THR A 58 -11.54 -14.05 32.92
N SER A 59 -12.68 -13.74 32.26
CA SER A 59 -13.49 -14.74 31.56
C SER A 59 -12.68 -15.40 30.43
N ASP A 60 -13.01 -16.66 30.14
CA ASP A 60 -12.39 -17.43 29.06
C ASP A 60 -12.54 -16.73 27.70
N GLU A 61 -13.67 -16.06 27.45
CA GLU A 61 -13.91 -15.29 26.25
C GLU A 61 -12.85 -14.18 26.06
N LYS A 62 -12.61 -13.36 27.09
CA LYS A 62 -11.59 -12.29 27.04
C LYS A 62 -10.19 -12.86 26.93
N ARG A 63 -9.91 -13.96 27.60
CA ARG A 63 -8.64 -14.68 27.49
C ARG A 63 -8.40 -15.17 26.07
N ASN A 64 -9.39 -15.84 25.49
CA ASN A 64 -9.32 -16.34 24.11
C ASN A 64 -9.19 -15.19 23.09
N ALA A 65 -9.89 -14.08 23.28
CA ALA A 65 -9.73 -12.91 22.43
C ALA A 65 -8.28 -12.38 22.47
N ALA A 66 -7.70 -12.21 23.66
CA ALA A 66 -6.32 -11.75 23.84
C ALA A 66 -5.29 -12.70 23.19
N ILE A 67 -5.47 -14.02 23.35
CA ILE A 67 -4.62 -15.04 22.71
C ILE A 67 -4.64 -14.87 21.17
N ASN A 68 -5.83 -14.82 20.59
CA ASN A 68 -5.98 -14.82 19.14
C ASN A 68 -5.57 -13.49 18.51
N GLU A 69 -5.80 -12.37 19.19
CA GLU A 69 -5.27 -11.07 18.76
C GLU A 69 -3.74 -11.02 18.79
N ALA A 70 -3.11 -11.54 19.86
CA ALA A 70 -1.65 -11.61 19.95
C ALA A 70 -1.04 -12.49 18.87
N ARG A 71 -1.66 -13.63 18.57
CA ARG A 71 -1.25 -14.53 17.48
C ARG A 71 -1.40 -13.84 16.12
N PHE A 72 -2.51 -13.14 15.88
CA PHE A 72 -2.71 -12.37 14.65
C PHE A 72 -1.63 -11.30 14.49
N VAL A 73 -1.37 -10.49 15.52
CA VAL A 73 -0.35 -9.43 15.48
C VAL A 73 1.04 -10.04 15.21
N ARG A 74 1.36 -11.17 15.83
CA ARG A 74 2.62 -11.90 15.57
C ARG A 74 2.72 -12.35 14.12
N ALA A 75 1.66 -12.94 13.56
CA ALA A 75 1.63 -13.34 12.15
C ALA A 75 1.76 -12.14 11.21
N PHE A 76 1.09 -11.03 11.50
CA PHE A 76 1.19 -9.78 10.75
C PHE A 76 2.63 -9.23 10.75
N LEU A 77 3.29 -9.21 11.91
CA LEU A 77 4.68 -8.75 12.02
C LEU A 77 5.65 -9.67 11.25
N TYR A 78 5.41 -10.98 11.26
CA TYR A 78 6.18 -11.90 10.42
C TYR A 78 5.97 -11.66 8.93
N PHE A 79 4.74 -11.35 8.51
CA PHE A 79 4.49 -10.95 7.11
C PHE A 79 5.25 -9.67 6.76
N GLU A 80 5.26 -8.66 7.63
CA GLU A 80 6.01 -7.43 7.44
C GLU A 80 7.54 -7.69 7.31
N LEU A 81 8.07 -8.66 8.04
CA LEU A 81 9.47 -9.08 7.93
C LEU A 81 9.73 -9.81 6.61
N ILE A 82 8.91 -10.82 6.26
CA ILE A 82 9.20 -11.67 5.09
C ILE A 82 9.08 -10.93 3.76
N LYS A 83 8.20 -9.95 3.64
CA LYS A 83 8.10 -9.14 2.42
C LYS A 83 9.34 -8.28 2.18
N ARG A 84 10.14 -7.99 3.22
CA ARG A 84 11.39 -7.22 3.17
C ARG A 84 12.62 -8.09 3.07
N TYR A 85 12.68 -9.13 3.89
CA TYR A 85 13.91 -9.91 4.13
C TYR A 85 13.82 -11.35 3.61
N ALA A 86 12.65 -11.80 3.10
CA ALA A 86 12.33 -13.20 2.82
C ALA A 86 12.35 -14.07 4.10
N GLY A 87 12.95 -15.25 4.13
CA GLY A 87 13.00 -16.07 5.33
C GLY A 87 13.66 -15.37 6.51
N VAL A 88 13.14 -15.54 7.71
CA VAL A 88 13.62 -14.91 8.96
C VAL A 88 13.55 -15.90 10.13
N PRO A 89 14.25 -15.68 11.24
CA PRO A 89 14.10 -16.52 12.43
C PRO A 89 12.66 -16.52 12.97
N LEU A 90 12.05 -17.68 13.13
CA LEU A 90 10.72 -17.84 13.72
C LEU A 90 10.82 -18.05 15.24
N LEU A 91 10.67 -16.96 16.00
CA LEU A 91 10.68 -16.97 17.47
C LEU A 91 9.23 -17.18 17.96
N LYS A 92 8.92 -18.41 18.45
CA LYS A 92 7.56 -18.80 18.84
C LYS A 92 7.32 -18.77 20.35
N ARG A 93 8.35 -18.44 21.14
CA ARG A 93 8.33 -18.27 22.61
C ARG A 93 9.21 -17.11 23.02
N THR A 94 9.18 -16.77 24.28
CA THR A 94 10.19 -15.88 24.87
C THR A 94 11.50 -16.63 25.12
N TYR A 95 12.58 -15.88 25.10
CA TYR A 95 13.93 -16.34 25.45
C TYR A 95 14.41 -15.56 26.65
N SER A 96 15.02 -16.24 27.64
CA SER A 96 15.62 -15.59 28.79
C SER A 96 16.93 -14.90 28.40
N TYR A 97 17.40 -14.00 29.26
CA TYR A 97 18.65 -13.27 29.02
C TYR A 97 19.88 -14.19 28.93
N ASP A 98 19.87 -15.31 29.67
CA ASP A 98 20.98 -16.28 29.72
C ASP A 98 21.00 -17.23 28.53
N GLU A 99 19.89 -17.32 27.78
CA GLU A 99 19.86 -18.05 26.52
C GLU A 99 20.61 -17.23 25.45
N ASN A 100 21.59 -17.86 24.80
CA ASN A 100 22.25 -17.25 23.64
C ASN A 100 21.57 -17.71 22.34
N PRO A 101 20.57 -16.97 21.84
CA PRO A 101 19.75 -17.41 20.70
C PRO A 101 20.47 -17.09 19.38
N ASN A 102 21.56 -17.77 19.07
CA ASN A 102 22.10 -17.80 17.70
C ASN A 102 21.14 -18.62 16.81
N ILE A 103 19.98 -18.05 16.51
CA ILE A 103 18.93 -18.72 15.75
C ILE A 103 19.08 -18.36 14.28
N PRO A 104 19.26 -19.35 13.38
CA PRO A 104 19.36 -19.10 11.95
C PRO A 104 18.02 -18.63 11.38
N ARG A 105 18.05 -18.12 10.17
CA ARG A 105 16.87 -17.83 9.39
C ARG A 105 16.14 -19.15 9.03
N ASN A 106 14.85 -19.18 9.21
CA ASN A 106 13.99 -20.20 8.64
C ASN A 106 13.89 -20.02 7.13
N THR A 107 13.55 -21.08 6.42
CA THR A 107 13.24 -20.98 4.99
C THR A 107 12.02 -20.09 4.76
N PHE A 108 11.95 -19.48 3.57
CA PHE A 108 10.79 -18.69 3.18
C PHE A 108 9.49 -19.51 3.27
N ALA A 109 9.54 -20.77 2.82
CA ALA A 109 8.40 -21.69 2.89
C ALA A 109 7.90 -21.94 4.33
N GLU A 110 8.82 -22.13 5.30
CA GLU A 110 8.44 -22.28 6.71
C GLU A 110 7.81 -21.03 7.28
N CYS A 111 8.31 -19.85 6.88
CA CYS A 111 7.73 -18.57 7.31
C CYS A 111 6.31 -18.38 6.74
N ILE A 112 6.10 -18.66 5.44
CA ILE A 112 4.76 -18.63 4.81
C ILE A 112 3.82 -19.57 5.53
N LYS A 113 4.23 -20.84 5.72
CA LYS A 113 3.40 -21.84 6.42
C LYS A 113 3.02 -21.37 7.83
N PHE A 114 3.96 -20.83 8.59
CA PHE A 114 3.68 -20.31 9.93
C PHE A 114 2.60 -19.22 9.91
N ILE A 115 2.72 -18.24 9.01
CA ILE A 115 1.75 -17.14 8.92
C ILE A 115 0.36 -17.67 8.54
N VAL A 116 0.30 -18.56 7.55
CA VAL A 116 -0.97 -19.15 7.07
C VAL A 116 -1.64 -19.98 8.18
N ASP A 117 -0.90 -20.85 8.86
CA ASP A 117 -1.42 -21.67 9.96
C ASP A 117 -1.96 -20.79 11.12
N GLU A 118 -1.25 -19.72 11.48
CA GLU A 118 -1.73 -18.77 12.48
C GLU A 118 -3.02 -18.08 12.04
N CYS A 119 -3.10 -17.60 10.78
CA CYS A 119 -4.30 -16.96 10.24
C CYS A 119 -5.50 -17.91 10.23
N ASP A 120 -5.32 -19.15 9.76
CA ASP A 120 -6.38 -20.16 9.72
C ASP A 120 -6.89 -20.54 11.12
N SER A 121 -5.98 -20.55 12.09
CA SER A 121 -6.33 -20.82 13.46
C SER A 121 -7.14 -19.66 14.07
N VAL A 122 -6.61 -18.43 14.01
CA VAL A 122 -7.21 -17.30 14.72
C VAL A 122 -8.52 -16.82 14.08
N ALA A 123 -8.69 -17.00 12.78
CA ALA A 123 -9.92 -16.61 12.07
C ALA A 123 -11.17 -17.30 12.63
N LYS A 124 -11.03 -18.48 13.22
CA LYS A 124 -12.13 -19.26 13.81
C LYS A 124 -12.62 -18.72 15.15
N TYR A 125 -11.78 -17.96 15.85
CA TYR A 125 -12.05 -17.49 17.22
C TYR A 125 -12.20 -15.98 17.33
N LEU A 126 -11.70 -15.23 16.34
CA LEU A 126 -11.89 -13.79 16.29
C LEU A 126 -13.30 -13.45 15.79
N PRO A 127 -13.90 -12.31 16.21
CA PRO A 127 -15.12 -11.80 15.58
C PRO A 127 -14.94 -11.70 14.07
N THR A 128 -15.94 -12.05 13.28
CA THR A 128 -15.86 -11.96 11.81
C THR A 128 -15.42 -10.58 11.37
N VAL A 129 -16.06 -9.53 11.91
CA VAL A 129 -15.65 -8.11 11.77
C VAL A 129 -15.66 -7.48 13.16
N GLN A 130 -14.89 -6.41 13.34
CA GLN A 130 -14.94 -5.61 14.56
C GLN A 130 -16.04 -4.54 14.47
N PRO A 131 -16.74 -4.22 15.55
CA PRO A 131 -17.62 -3.05 15.59
C PRO A 131 -16.79 -1.76 15.43
N GLU A 132 -17.44 -0.68 14.98
CA GLU A 132 -16.78 0.62 14.74
C GLU A 132 -15.95 1.11 15.94
N SER A 133 -16.46 0.92 17.16
CA SER A 133 -15.76 1.30 18.41
C SER A 133 -14.47 0.50 18.68
N GLN A 134 -14.28 -0.62 17.98
CA GLN A 134 -13.13 -1.51 18.09
C GLN A 134 -12.31 -1.56 16.78
N MET A 135 -12.58 -0.63 15.85
CA MET A 135 -11.86 -0.55 14.58
C MET A 135 -10.34 -0.48 14.82
N GLY A 136 -9.59 -1.26 14.06
CA GLY A 136 -8.13 -1.42 14.23
C GLY A 136 -7.72 -2.63 15.08
N ARG A 137 -8.66 -3.33 15.75
CA ARG A 137 -8.38 -4.64 16.36
C ARG A 137 -8.48 -5.77 15.33
N ALA A 138 -7.84 -6.89 15.65
CA ALA A 138 -7.87 -8.08 14.78
C ALA A 138 -9.29 -8.65 14.64
N SER A 139 -9.62 -9.14 13.45
CA SER A 139 -10.88 -9.79 13.13
C SER A 139 -10.66 -11.01 12.25
N GLY A 140 -11.67 -11.86 12.09
CA GLY A 140 -11.60 -13.02 11.21
C GLY A 140 -11.29 -12.63 9.76
N VAL A 141 -11.98 -11.61 9.22
CA VAL A 141 -11.72 -11.10 7.87
C VAL A 141 -10.32 -10.47 7.72
N ALA A 142 -9.79 -9.86 8.79
CA ALA A 142 -8.41 -9.36 8.78
C ALA A 142 -7.38 -10.50 8.70
N ALA A 143 -7.61 -11.60 9.43
CA ALA A 143 -6.77 -12.79 9.36
C ALA A 143 -6.83 -13.46 7.99
N MET A 144 -8.03 -13.58 7.40
CA MET A 144 -8.21 -14.09 6.04
C MET A 144 -7.53 -13.18 5.00
N ALA A 145 -7.58 -11.86 5.16
CA ALA A 145 -6.90 -10.91 4.27
C ALA A 145 -5.37 -11.03 4.37
N LEU A 146 -4.83 -11.21 5.57
CA LEU A 146 -3.41 -11.48 5.77
C LEU A 146 -2.99 -12.79 5.10
N LYS A 147 -3.76 -13.87 5.26
CA LYS A 147 -3.53 -15.16 4.58
C LYS A 147 -3.52 -14.99 3.06
N ALA A 148 -4.54 -14.37 2.49
CA ALA A 148 -4.66 -14.16 1.05
C ALA A 148 -3.49 -13.35 0.48
N ARG A 149 -3.09 -12.25 1.14
CA ARG A 149 -1.92 -11.46 0.74
C ARG A 149 -0.62 -12.25 0.89
N THR A 150 -0.46 -13.03 1.94
CA THR A 150 0.73 -13.86 2.17
C THR A 150 0.90 -14.88 1.05
N LEU A 151 -0.18 -15.55 0.66
CA LEU A 151 -0.15 -16.54 -0.44
C LEU A 151 0.04 -15.88 -1.81
N LEU A 152 -0.51 -14.69 -2.04
CA LEU A 152 -0.23 -13.90 -3.25
C LEU A 152 1.26 -13.58 -3.38
N TYR A 153 1.91 -13.16 -2.28
CA TYR A 153 3.35 -12.92 -2.28
C TYR A 153 4.15 -14.21 -2.52
N ALA A 154 3.75 -15.32 -1.88
CA ALA A 154 4.35 -16.63 -2.07
C ALA A 154 4.26 -17.12 -3.53
N ALA A 155 3.17 -16.80 -4.23
CA ALA A 155 2.96 -17.13 -5.65
C ALA A 155 3.69 -16.17 -6.61
N SER A 156 4.09 -14.97 -6.15
CA SER A 156 4.65 -13.92 -7.01
C SER A 156 6.07 -14.25 -7.50
N PRO A 157 6.48 -13.75 -8.68
CA PRO A 157 7.76 -14.12 -9.34
C PRO A 157 9.02 -13.93 -8.51
N LEU A 158 9.05 -13.01 -7.54
CA LEU A 158 10.23 -12.80 -6.68
C LEU A 158 10.52 -14.02 -5.81
N PHE A 159 9.47 -14.73 -5.36
CA PHE A 159 9.57 -15.82 -4.41
C PHE A 159 9.25 -17.18 -5.04
N ASN A 160 8.38 -17.22 -6.05
CA ASN A 160 7.97 -18.43 -6.76
C ASN A 160 8.89 -18.70 -7.95
N GLY A 161 10.14 -19.04 -7.67
CA GLY A 161 11.17 -19.30 -8.68
C GLY A 161 12.56 -19.23 -8.09
N PRO A 162 13.59 -19.25 -8.93
CA PRO A 162 14.97 -19.07 -8.47
C PRO A 162 15.18 -17.66 -7.89
N SER A 163 16.14 -17.54 -6.98
CA SER A 163 16.53 -16.26 -6.37
C SER A 163 16.93 -15.22 -7.43
N ILE A 164 17.18 -13.99 -6.99
CA ILE A 164 17.64 -12.93 -7.89
C ILE A 164 19.01 -13.23 -8.55
N GLU A 165 19.81 -14.09 -7.93
CA GLU A 165 21.07 -14.59 -8.48
C GLU A 165 20.90 -15.84 -9.37
N GLY A 166 19.67 -16.30 -9.61
CA GLY A 166 19.40 -17.53 -10.35
C GLY A 166 19.66 -18.83 -9.57
N LYS A 167 19.86 -18.74 -8.25
CA LYS A 167 20.17 -19.89 -7.37
C LYS A 167 18.92 -20.46 -6.72
N ASN A 168 18.97 -21.72 -6.36
CA ASN A 168 17.99 -22.35 -5.46
C ASN A 168 18.40 -22.07 -4.01
N ASP A 169 17.92 -20.96 -3.44
CA ASP A 169 18.13 -20.58 -2.05
C ASP A 169 16.80 -20.58 -1.29
N PRO A 170 16.55 -21.57 -0.41
CA PRO A 170 15.28 -21.71 0.28
C PRO A 170 15.02 -20.58 1.31
N ILE A 171 16.04 -19.81 1.68
CA ILE A 171 15.88 -18.66 2.57
C ILE A 171 15.21 -17.50 1.84
N VAL A 172 15.54 -17.28 0.56
CA VAL A 172 15.04 -16.10 -0.17
C VAL A 172 13.85 -16.37 -1.09
N GLY A 173 13.42 -17.63 -1.20
CA GLY A 173 12.26 -18.02 -2.00
C GLY A 173 12.10 -19.54 -2.06
N TYR A 174 11.29 -20.00 -3.01
CA TYR A 174 11.05 -21.45 -3.17
C TYR A 174 12.09 -22.15 -4.07
N GLY A 175 12.92 -21.38 -4.75
CA GLY A 175 13.95 -21.91 -5.65
C GLY A 175 13.44 -22.45 -6.99
N SER A 176 12.18 -22.84 -7.08
CA SER A 176 11.53 -23.34 -8.29
C SER A 176 10.11 -22.81 -8.44
N TYR A 177 9.68 -22.62 -9.70
CA TYR A 177 8.31 -22.23 -9.99
C TYR A 177 7.35 -23.38 -9.74
N ASN A 178 6.21 -23.07 -9.10
CA ASN A 178 5.08 -23.99 -8.95
C ASN A 178 3.77 -23.21 -9.20
N PRO A 179 2.99 -23.57 -10.24
CA PRO A 179 1.73 -22.88 -10.57
C PRO A 179 0.68 -23.02 -9.46
N ASN A 180 0.67 -24.11 -8.69
CA ASN A 180 -0.31 -24.35 -7.63
C ASN A 180 -0.30 -23.27 -6.55
N ARG A 181 0.80 -22.50 -6.39
CA ARG A 181 0.83 -21.36 -5.46
C ARG A 181 -0.14 -20.27 -5.85
N TRP A 182 -0.38 -20.07 -7.16
CA TRP A 182 -1.40 -19.15 -7.64
C TRP A 182 -2.82 -19.65 -7.36
N GLU A 183 -3.03 -20.97 -7.46
CA GLU A 183 -4.29 -21.60 -7.08
C GLU A 183 -4.58 -21.43 -5.58
N ASP A 184 -3.58 -21.64 -4.72
CA ASP A 184 -3.68 -21.41 -3.28
C ASP A 184 -4.02 -19.94 -2.96
N ALA A 185 -3.40 -18.98 -3.66
CA ALA A 185 -3.68 -17.57 -3.51
C ALA A 185 -5.10 -17.20 -3.96
N ALA A 186 -5.55 -17.75 -5.12
CA ALA A 186 -6.89 -17.55 -5.65
C ALA A 186 -7.96 -18.11 -4.69
N LYS A 187 -7.72 -19.32 -4.17
CA LYS A 187 -8.60 -19.98 -3.20
C LYS A 187 -8.74 -19.16 -1.91
N ALA A 188 -7.62 -18.72 -1.33
CA ALA A 188 -7.66 -17.93 -0.09
C ALA A 188 -8.39 -16.59 -0.27
N ALA A 189 -8.20 -15.92 -1.40
CA ALA A 189 -8.95 -14.70 -1.71
C ALA A 189 -10.43 -14.99 -1.97
N SER A 190 -10.76 -16.10 -2.65
CA SER A 190 -12.14 -16.54 -2.88
C SER A 190 -12.86 -16.86 -1.56
N GLU A 191 -12.20 -17.54 -0.62
CA GLU A 191 -12.74 -17.81 0.72
C GLU A 191 -13.12 -16.52 1.46
N LEU A 192 -12.24 -15.51 1.44
CA LEU A 192 -12.54 -14.20 2.03
C LEU A 192 -13.71 -13.51 1.33
N LEU A 193 -13.76 -13.58 0.00
CA LEU A 193 -14.83 -12.96 -0.79
C LEU A 193 -16.19 -13.62 -0.61
N GLN A 194 -16.33 -14.77 0.08
CA GLN A 194 -17.63 -15.29 0.50
C GLN A 194 -18.39 -14.32 1.43
N HIS A 195 -17.68 -13.42 2.12
CA HIS A 195 -18.26 -12.37 2.92
C HIS A 195 -18.66 -11.12 2.13
N TYR A 196 -18.35 -11.07 0.82
CA TYR A 196 -18.62 -9.96 -0.10
C TYR A 196 -19.70 -10.34 -1.15
N PRO A 197 -20.65 -9.46 -1.50
CA PRO A 197 -21.02 -8.27 -0.74
C PRO A 197 -21.83 -8.65 0.50
N GLY A 198 -21.81 -7.80 1.51
CA GLY A 198 -22.63 -8.03 2.71
C GLY A 198 -21.90 -7.69 4.00
N THR A 199 -21.20 -8.65 4.61
CA THR A 199 -20.40 -8.42 5.83
C THR A 199 -19.23 -7.47 5.55
N ILE A 200 -18.55 -7.64 4.41
CA ILE A 200 -17.56 -6.72 3.86
C ILE A 200 -18.05 -6.20 2.51
N ASP A 201 -17.74 -4.95 2.15
CA ASP A 201 -18.13 -4.35 0.88
C ASP A 201 -17.23 -3.16 0.54
N LEU A 202 -17.22 -2.77 -0.75
CA LEU A 202 -16.62 -1.49 -1.16
C LEU A 202 -17.41 -0.33 -0.57
N TYR A 203 -16.73 0.75 -0.18
CA TYR A 203 -17.41 1.97 0.27
C TYR A 203 -18.10 2.65 -0.91
N ARG A 204 -19.45 2.70 -0.90
CA ARG A 204 -20.27 3.14 -2.04
C ARG A 204 -21.10 4.40 -1.76
N THR A 205 -20.84 5.12 -0.66
CA THR A 205 -21.66 6.26 -0.26
C THR A 205 -21.19 7.55 -0.94
N GLY A 206 -22.11 8.28 -1.58
CA GLY A 206 -21.87 9.58 -2.18
C GLY A 206 -21.55 9.54 -3.69
N THR A 207 -20.92 10.60 -4.20
CA THR A 207 -20.46 10.70 -5.60
C THR A 207 -19.27 9.78 -5.87
N ALA A 208 -18.93 9.54 -7.13
CA ALA A 208 -17.80 8.69 -7.51
C ALA A 208 -16.50 9.09 -6.81
N ILE A 209 -16.20 10.39 -6.66
CA ILE A 209 -15.04 10.90 -5.93
C ILE A 209 -15.15 10.55 -4.43
N PHE A 210 -16.32 10.71 -3.84
CA PHE A 210 -16.53 10.44 -2.40
C PHE A 210 -16.55 8.95 -2.08
N LYS A 211 -17.08 8.11 -2.97
CA LYS A 211 -17.04 6.65 -2.81
C LYS A 211 -15.62 6.10 -2.68
N TYR A 212 -14.65 6.77 -3.27
CA TYR A 212 -13.24 6.43 -3.11
C TYR A 212 -12.58 7.20 -1.95
N GLY A 213 -12.65 8.54 -1.97
CA GLY A 213 -11.90 9.39 -1.05
C GLY A 213 -12.34 9.30 0.40
N ARG A 214 -13.66 9.28 0.68
CA ARG A 214 -14.20 9.29 2.05
C ARG A 214 -13.96 8.01 2.83
N GLY A 215 -13.70 6.89 2.17
CA GLY A 215 -13.39 5.62 2.83
C GLY A 215 -12.22 5.71 3.83
N PHE A 216 -11.32 6.67 3.68
CA PHE A 216 -10.11 6.82 4.49
C PHE A 216 -10.29 7.67 5.76
N TYR A 217 -11.41 8.38 5.91
CA TYR A 217 -11.69 9.22 7.08
C TYR A 217 -13.14 9.13 7.59
N THR A 218 -13.97 8.25 7.02
CA THR A 218 -15.34 8.00 7.47
C THR A 218 -15.48 6.57 7.98
N PRO A 219 -15.57 6.35 9.30
CA PRO A 219 -15.73 5.00 9.86
C PRO A 219 -17.18 4.50 9.76
N ALA A 220 -18.16 5.40 9.88
CA ALA A 220 -19.58 5.04 10.01
C ALA A 220 -20.07 4.21 8.81
N GLY A 221 -20.49 2.98 9.06
CA GLY A 221 -20.98 2.05 8.07
C GLY A 221 -19.94 1.59 7.04
N ASN A 222 -18.66 1.87 7.26
CA ASN A 222 -17.60 1.54 6.33
C ASN A 222 -17.20 0.06 6.43
N LYS A 223 -17.72 -0.75 5.50
CA LYS A 223 -17.42 -2.19 5.39
C LYS A 223 -16.18 -2.50 4.55
N GLU A 224 -15.53 -1.48 4.00
CA GLU A 224 -14.34 -1.66 3.16
C GLU A 224 -13.06 -1.86 3.97
N LEU A 225 -12.97 -1.24 5.14
CA LEU A 225 -11.80 -1.27 6.00
C LEU A 225 -11.76 -2.57 6.84
N LEU A 226 -10.88 -3.50 6.48
CA LEU A 226 -10.77 -4.81 7.15
C LEU A 226 -9.80 -4.81 8.32
N PHE A 227 -8.70 -4.06 8.20
CA PHE A 227 -7.71 -3.84 9.25
C PHE A 227 -7.00 -2.51 9.02
N VAL A 228 -6.97 -1.66 10.03
CA VAL A 228 -6.48 -0.28 9.90
C VAL A 228 -5.59 0.13 11.06
N LYS A 229 -4.69 1.07 10.77
CA LYS A 229 -4.06 1.88 11.80
C LYS A 229 -4.95 3.09 12.07
N THR A 230 -5.51 3.15 13.28
CA THR A 230 -6.26 4.31 13.76
C THR A 230 -5.31 5.37 14.31
N ARG A 231 -5.70 6.62 14.23
CA ARG A 231 -5.00 7.76 14.83
C ARG A 231 -5.94 8.52 15.74
N ALA A 232 -5.37 9.24 16.71
CA ALA A 232 -6.15 10.22 17.45
C ALA A 232 -6.75 11.26 16.48
N LYS A 233 -7.90 11.82 16.84
CA LYS A 233 -8.54 12.87 16.05
C LYS A 233 -7.65 14.10 16.03
N ASP A 234 -7.07 14.41 14.89
CA ASP A 234 -6.15 15.52 14.67
C ASP A 234 -6.30 16.12 13.25
N ASN A 235 -5.43 17.03 12.85
CA ASN A 235 -5.34 17.57 11.50
C ASN A 235 -3.89 17.51 10.95
N ASN A 236 -3.11 16.55 11.44
CA ASN A 236 -1.71 16.41 11.05
C ASN A 236 -1.55 15.94 9.60
N ILE A 237 -2.47 15.11 9.10
CA ILE A 237 -2.45 14.65 7.71
C ILE A 237 -2.61 15.85 6.77
N GLU A 238 -3.54 16.75 7.08
CA GLU A 238 -3.79 17.97 6.33
C GLU A 238 -2.58 18.91 6.41
N LYS A 239 -2.01 19.15 7.60
CA LYS A 239 -0.79 19.98 7.76
C LYS A 239 0.36 19.43 6.92
N ILE A 240 0.57 18.13 6.94
CA ILE A 240 1.70 17.52 6.23
C ILE A 240 1.51 17.60 4.71
N ASN A 241 0.31 17.42 4.18
CA ASN A 241 0.07 17.23 2.75
C ASN A 241 -0.59 18.43 2.04
N ALA A 242 -1.15 19.41 2.78
CA ALA A 242 -1.76 20.58 2.14
C ALA A 242 -0.75 21.40 1.35
N PRO A 243 -1.22 22.07 0.25
CA PRO A 243 -0.42 22.99 -0.51
C PRO A 243 0.15 24.12 0.35
N VAL A 244 1.39 24.51 0.10
CA VAL A 244 2.19 25.41 0.98
C VAL A 244 1.63 26.82 1.14
N GLY A 245 0.76 27.27 0.25
CA GLY A 245 0.09 28.56 0.34
C GLY A 245 -0.99 28.65 1.44
N TYR A 246 -1.34 27.54 2.08
CA TYR A 246 -2.18 27.56 3.27
C TYR A 246 -1.35 27.72 4.54
N THR A 247 -1.82 28.54 5.46
CA THR A 247 -1.14 28.75 6.76
C THR A 247 -1.00 27.41 7.49
N ASN A 248 0.19 27.10 8.01
CA ASN A 248 0.58 25.88 8.68
C ASN A 248 0.75 24.63 7.76
N ALA A 249 0.61 24.75 6.46
CA ALA A 249 0.85 23.65 5.53
C ALA A 249 2.35 23.39 5.31
N ILE A 250 2.72 22.12 5.08
CA ILE A 250 4.12 21.71 4.91
C ILE A 250 4.42 21.25 3.46
N GLY A 251 3.41 20.86 2.69
CA GLY A 251 3.56 20.40 1.31
C GLY A 251 3.78 18.89 1.15
N GLY A 252 4.54 18.26 2.02
CA GLY A 252 4.73 16.81 2.18
C GLY A 252 5.07 16.01 0.91
N VAL A 253 4.10 15.32 0.36
CA VAL A 253 4.27 14.42 -0.78
C VAL A 253 3.84 15.11 -2.08
N CYS A 254 4.70 14.99 -3.10
CA CYS A 254 4.45 15.53 -4.44
C CYS A 254 4.16 14.36 -5.41
N PRO A 255 2.90 14.10 -5.78
CA PRO A 255 2.56 13.14 -6.84
C PRO A 255 3.30 13.43 -8.14
N SER A 256 3.76 12.40 -8.84
CA SER A 256 4.50 12.55 -10.10
C SER A 256 3.58 12.74 -11.30
N GLN A 257 4.07 13.39 -12.37
CA GLN A 257 3.38 13.40 -13.65
C GLN A 257 3.21 11.97 -14.21
N ASN A 258 4.17 11.06 -13.93
CA ASN A 258 4.06 9.66 -14.33
C ASN A 258 2.78 8.98 -13.78
N LEU A 259 2.44 9.25 -12.50
CA LEU A 259 1.17 8.77 -11.92
C LEU A 259 -0.04 9.52 -12.51
N ILE A 260 0.06 10.84 -12.72
CA ILE A 260 -1.03 11.62 -13.32
C ILE A 260 -1.38 11.07 -14.71
N ASP A 261 -0.37 10.76 -15.53
CA ASP A 261 -0.55 10.21 -16.88
C ASP A 261 -1.18 8.80 -16.87
N ALA A 262 -0.99 8.04 -15.79
CA ALA A 262 -1.58 6.71 -15.64
C ALA A 262 -3.10 6.73 -15.37
N TYR A 263 -3.67 7.83 -14.87
CA TYR A 263 -5.13 7.93 -14.72
C TYR A 263 -5.81 7.97 -16.08
N GLU A 264 -6.78 7.10 -16.28
CA GLU A 264 -7.57 7.04 -17.53
C GLU A 264 -8.52 8.25 -17.66
N MET A 265 -9.07 8.40 -18.87
CA MET A 265 -10.15 9.35 -19.12
C MET A 265 -11.50 8.70 -18.80
N SER A 266 -12.38 9.41 -18.08
CA SER A 266 -13.73 8.93 -17.77
C SER A 266 -14.67 9.05 -18.95
N GLY A 267 -15.67 8.16 -19.02
CA GLY A 267 -16.76 8.26 -19.99
C GLY A 267 -16.35 8.22 -21.46
N GLY A 268 -15.23 7.57 -21.81
CA GLY A 268 -14.73 7.47 -23.17
C GLY A 268 -14.25 8.79 -23.78
N LYS A 269 -13.98 9.80 -22.97
CA LYS A 269 -13.46 11.10 -23.42
C LYS A 269 -12.01 11.01 -23.86
N THR A 270 -11.62 11.89 -24.78
CA THR A 270 -10.23 12.02 -25.24
C THR A 270 -9.47 13.03 -24.38
N TYR A 271 -8.19 12.75 -24.13
CA TYR A 271 -7.30 13.67 -23.42
C TYR A 271 -7.15 15.00 -24.16
N ASN A 272 -7.27 16.10 -23.43
CA ASN A 272 -7.06 17.45 -23.95
C ASN A 272 -5.86 18.11 -23.25
N PRO A 273 -4.74 18.36 -23.94
CA PRO A 273 -3.54 18.95 -23.35
C PRO A 273 -3.75 20.39 -22.82
N ASN A 274 -4.74 21.11 -23.36
CA ASN A 274 -5.10 22.46 -22.89
C ASN A 274 -6.02 22.44 -21.66
N ALA A 275 -6.58 21.28 -21.32
CA ALA A 275 -7.41 21.03 -20.13
C ALA A 275 -7.07 19.67 -19.52
N PRO A 276 -5.81 19.45 -19.08
CA PRO A 276 -5.27 18.12 -18.78
C PRO A 276 -5.95 17.44 -17.58
N TYR A 277 -6.67 18.20 -16.78
CA TYR A 277 -7.35 17.72 -15.59
C TYR A 277 -8.84 17.47 -15.79
N SER A 278 -9.39 17.74 -16.98
CA SER A 278 -10.82 17.54 -17.27
C SER A 278 -11.12 16.08 -17.61
N ASN A 279 -12.27 15.59 -17.17
CA ASN A 279 -12.79 14.25 -17.49
C ASN A 279 -11.82 13.08 -17.16
N ARG A 280 -11.07 13.20 -16.08
CA ARG A 280 -10.19 12.11 -15.61
C ARG A 280 -10.98 11.11 -14.77
N ASP A 281 -10.42 9.92 -14.60
CA ASP A 281 -10.87 8.95 -13.60
C ASP A 281 -11.20 9.67 -12.28
N PRO A 282 -12.36 9.45 -11.66
CA PRO A 282 -12.75 10.11 -10.42
C PRO A 282 -11.73 9.96 -9.27
N ARG A 283 -10.94 8.90 -9.27
CA ARG A 283 -9.87 8.66 -8.28
C ARG A 283 -8.73 9.68 -8.38
N PHE A 284 -8.48 10.23 -9.58
CA PHE A 284 -7.56 11.35 -9.75
C PHE A 284 -7.95 12.53 -8.86
N TYR A 285 -9.21 12.96 -8.92
CA TYR A 285 -9.68 14.11 -8.13
C TYR A 285 -9.71 13.85 -6.62
N ALA A 286 -9.83 12.59 -6.21
CA ALA A 286 -9.80 12.20 -4.80
C ALA A 286 -8.37 12.06 -4.25
N THR A 287 -7.39 11.89 -5.15
CA THR A 287 -5.99 11.58 -4.76
C THR A 287 -5.06 12.78 -4.90
N ILE A 288 -5.32 13.67 -5.87
CA ILE A 288 -4.38 14.71 -6.33
C ILE A 288 -4.97 16.11 -6.10
N GLN A 289 -4.15 17.00 -5.52
CA GLN A 289 -4.36 18.44 -5.58
C GLN A 289 -3.57 18.97 -6.78
N TYR A 290 -4.26 19.63 -7.70
CA TYR A 290 -3.73 20.13 -8.97
C TYR A 290 -4.10 21.59 -9.17
N ASN A 291 -3.49 22.27 -10.12
CA ASN A 291 -3.76 23.68 -10.42
C ASN A 291 -5.24 23.90 -10.76
N GLY A 292 -5.90 24.80 -10.02
CA GLY A 292 -7.32 25.09 -10.17
C GLY A 292 -8.27 24.17 -9.39
N ALA A 293 -7.78 23.13 -8.70
CA ALA A 293 -8.60 22.31 -7.80
C ALA A 293 -9.13 23.18 -6.63
N THR A 294 -10.39 23.03 -6.27
CA THR A 294 -10.94 23.68 -5.08
C THR A 294 -10.57 22.88 -3.85
N TRP A 295 -9.94 23.54 -2.88
CA TRP A 295 -9.64 22.98 -1.58
C TRP A 295 -9.92 24.02 -0.51
N TRP A 296 -10.68 23.66 0.51
CA TRP A 296 -11.18 24.57 1.55
C TRP A 296 -11.80 25.87 0.95
N ASP A 297 -11.17 27.00 1.16
CA ASP A 297 -11.68 28.35 0.88
C ASP A 297 -11.21 28.97 -0.44
N ARG A 298 -10.29 28.29 -1.18
CA ARG A 298 -9.73 28.83 -2.43
C ARG A 298 -9.37 27.73 -3.45
N LYS A 299 -8.99 28.15 -4.62
CA LYS A 299 -8.36 27.26 -5.61
C LYS A 299 -6.88 27.10 -5.31
N VAL A 300 -6.35 25.92 -5.60
CA VAL A 300 -4.93 25.60 -5.56
C VAL A 300 -4.24 26.28 -6.75
N GLU A 301 -3.12 26.95 -6.50
CA GLU A 301 -2.40 27.78 -7.48
C GLU A 301 -0.97 27.28 -7.63
N THR A 302 -0.77 26.19 -8.41
CA THR A 302 0.57 25.64 -8.67
C THR A 302 1.22 26.20 -9.95
N PHE A 303 0.62 27.21 -10.61
CA PHE A 303 1.28 27.95 -11.68
C PHE A 303 2.40 28.84 -11.12
N MET A 304 3.46 29.09 -11.90
CA MET A 304 4.60 29.94 -11.50
C MET A 304 4.14 31.32 -11.02
N GLY A 305 4.59 31.69 -9.82
CA GLY A 305 4.12 32.90 -9.11
C GLY A 305 2.80 32.73 -8.34
N GLY A 306 2.17 31.55 -8.35
CA GLY A 306 1.00 31.25 -7.54
C GLY A 306 1.37 30.89 -6.09
N LEU A 307 0.38 30.90 -5.19
CA LEU A 307 0.60 30.68 -3.75
C LEU A 307 1.15 29.26 -3.41
N ASP A 308 0.87 28.28 -4.26
CA ASP A 308 1.24 26.88 -4.06
C ASP A 308 2.31 26.41 -5.05
N ALA A 309 2.89 27.34 -5.82
CA ALA A 309 3.84 27.04 -6.88
C ALA A 309 5.21 26.58 -6.34
N GLU A 310 6.00 25.96 -7.21
CA GLU A 310 7.36 25.51 -6.89
C GLU A 310 8.28 26.61 -6.36
N ASP A 311 8.09 27.82 -6.82
CA ASP A 311 8.84 29.03 -6.42
C ASP A 311 8.25 29.72 -5.19
N ALA A 312 7.12 29.29 -4.66
CA ALA A 312 6.48 29.93 -3.50
C ALA A 312 7.31 29.78 -2.22
N THR A 313 7.83 28.60 -1.94
CA THR A 313 8.68 28.32 -0.76
C THR A 313 9.64 27.16 -1.04
N LEU A 314 10.66 27.01 -0.17
CA LEU A 314 11.65 25.91 -0.27
C LEU A 314 11.00 24.52 -0.22
N ASN A 315 9.90 24.37 0.52
CA ASN A 315 9.17 23.10 0.68
C ASN A 315 7.97 22.98 -0.25
N ALA A 316 7.85 23.84 -1.26
CA ALA A 316 6.79 23.75 -2.24
C ALA A 316 6.97 22.52 -3.16
N THR A 317 5.88 22.18 -3.85
CA THR A 317 5.87 21.04 -4.77
C THR A 317 7.00 21.10 -5.79
N LYS A 318 7.65 19.94 -6.02
CA LYS A 318 8.64 19.78 -7.10
C LYS A 318 8.01 19.33 -8.41
N THR A 319 6.79 18.81 -8.34
CA THR A 319 6.10 18.19 -9.47
C THR A 319 4.93 18.99 -10.03
N GLY A 320 4.52 20.09 -9.36
CA GLY A 320 3.31 20.84 -9.70
C GLY A 320 2.02 20.27 -9.07
N TYR A 321 2.14 19.25 -8.21
CA TYR A 321 1.03 18.57 -7.55
C TYR A 321 1.27 18.39 -6.06
N TYR A 322 0.15 18.23 -5.29
CA TYR A 322 0.17 17.84 -3.89
C TYR A 322 -0.75 16.63 -3.64
N LEU A 323 -0.52 15.91 -2.56
CA LEU A 323 -1.34 14.78 -2.17
C LEU A 323 -2.65 15.24 -1.53
N ARG A 324 -3.78 14.72 -2.03
CA ARG A 324 -5.12 14.91 -1.43
C ARG A 324 -5.60 13.69 -0.67
N LYS A 325 -5.27 12.50 -1.14
CA LYS A 325 -5.72 11.23 -0.53
C LYS A 325 -5.40 11.22 0.97
N PHE A 326 -6.30 10.66 1.76
CA PHE A 326 -6.31 10.62 3.23
C PHE A 326 -6.67 11.95 3.91
N SER A 327 -6.66 13.09 3.22
CA SER A 327 -7.03 14.37 3.81
C SER A 327 -8.54 14.52 3.89
N ASP A 328 -9.04 14.81 5.11
CA ASP A 328 -10.45 15.12 5.36
C ASP A 328 -10.70 16.60 5.00
N PRO A 329 -11.58 16.91 4.04
CA PRO A 329 -11.87 18.29 3.68
C PRO A 329 -12.53 19.09 4.80
N ASP A 330 -13.10 18.42 5.80
CA ASP A 330 -13.71 19.07 6.94
C ASP A 330 -12.70 19.35 8.09
N ALA A 331 -11.51 18.76 8.04
CA ALA A 331 -10.40 19.07 8.93
C ALA A 331 -9.66 20.34 8.42
N ILE A 332 -9.55 21.37 9.25
CA ILE A 332 -9.03 22.69 8.88
C ILE A 332 -7.79 23.03 9.71
N ILE A 333 -6.74 23.53 9.06
CA ILE A 333 -5.43 23.81 9.69
C ILE A 333 -5.16 25.30 9.94
N PHE A 334 -6.07 26.18 9.55
CA PHE A 334 -5.96 27.64 9.67
C PHE A 334 -7.24 28.26 10.24
N GLY A 335 -7.18 29.49 10.72
CA GLY A 335 -8.32 30.16 11.32
C GLY A 335 -8.93 29.37 12.49
N ALA A 336 -10.23 29.10 12.42
CA ALA A 336 -10.90 28.19 13.35
C ALA A 336 -10.56 26.73 12.99
N THR A 337 -9.50 26.19 13.57
CA THR A 337 -9.00 24.84 13.29
C THR A 337 -10.03 23.76 13.63
N LYS A 338 -10.10 22.73 12.75
CA LYS A 338 -10.94 21.54 12.97
C LYS A 338 -10.10 20.29 12.81
N THR A 339 -10.44 19.26 13.54
CA THR A 339 -9.75 17.96 13.52
C THR A 339 -10.64 16.90 12.88
N GLY A 340 -10.03 15.97 12.15
CA GLY A 340 -10.67 14.82 11.49
C GLY A 340 -10.23 13.48 12.08
N LEU A 341 -10.94 12.42 11.71
CA LEU A 341 -10.51 11.04 11.95
C LEU A 341 -9.75 10.55 10.72
N HIS A 342 -8.70 9.76 10.93
CA HIS A 342 -7.89 9.24 9.85
C HIS A 342 -7.61 7.75 10.07
N TYR A 343 -7.75 6.98 8.98
CA TYR A 343 -7.52 5.55 8.96
C TYR A 343 -6.52 5.22 7.86
N PHE A 344 -5.41 4.60 8.21
CA PHE A 344 -4.52 4.02 7.23
C PHE A 344 -4.87 2.54 7.07
N PRO A 345 -5.37 2.09 5.90
CA PRO A 345 -5.76 0.71 5.70
C PRO A 345 -4.52 -0.18 5.54
N TYR A 346 -4.40 -1.17 6.41
CA TYR A 346 -3.50 -2.30 6.17
C TYR A 346 -4.14 -3.30 5.22
N PHE A 347 -5.45 -3.54 5.39
CA PHE A 347 -6.26 -4.37 4.49
C PHE A 347 -7.60 -3.69 4.22
N ARG A 348 -8.01 -3.68 2.97
CA ARG A 348 -9.34 -3.22 2.54
C ARG A 348 -9.88 -4.04 1.37
N VAL A 349 -11.19 -4.02 1.18
CA VAL A 349 -11.90 -4.88 0.21
C VAL A 349 -11.39 -4.69 -1.22
N ALA A 350 -11.12 -3.46 -1.66
CA ALA A 350 -10.62 -3.26 -3.01
C ALA A 350 -9.27 -3.96 -3.25
N GLU A 351 -8.37 -3.99 -2.27
CA GLU A 351 -7.14 -4.78 -2.39
C GLU A 351 -7.44 -6.28 -2.51
N VAL A 352 -8.40 -6.80 -1.74
CA VAL A 352 -8.77 -8.22 -1.80
C VAL A 352 -9.31 -8.59 -3.18
N LEU A 353 -10.14 -7.73 -3.77
CA LEU A 353 -10.63 -7.91 -5.14
C LEU A 353 -9.48 -7.92 -6.16
N LEU A 354 -8.51 -7.00 -6.01
CA LEU A 354 -7.35 -6.93 -6.88
C LEU A 354 -6.37 -8.11 -6.68
N ASN A 355 -6.23 -8.59 -5.44
CA ASN A 355 -5.45 -9.81 -5.14
C ASN A 355 -6.11 -11.05 -5.75
N TYR A 356 -7.44 -11.14 -5.68
CA TYR A 356 -8.23 -12.19 -6.32
C TYR A 356 -8.08 -12.14 -7.84
N ALA A 357 -8.23 -10.96 -8.45
CA ALA A 357 -8.08 -10.79 -9.89
C ALA A 357 -6.71 -11.28 -10.38
N GLU A 358 -5.64 -10.89 -9.68
CA GLU A 358 -4.28 -11.30 -10.04
C GLU A 358 -4.10 -12.81 -9.92
N ALA A 359 -4.49 -13.40 -8.79
CA ALA A 359 -4.34 -14.83 -8.57
C ALA A 359 -5.18 -15.67 -9.53
N MET A 360 -6.43 -15.25 -9.82
CA MET A 360 -7.30 -15.92 -10.79
C MET A 360 -6.75 -15.86 -12.20
N ASN A 361 -6.27 -14.69 -12.64
CA ASN A 361 -5.68 -14.55 -13.97
C ASN A 361 -4.42 -15.40 -14.13
N GLU A 362 -3.56 -15.44 -13.11
CA GLU A 362 -2.32 -16.23 -13.15
C GLU A 362 -2.58 -17.74 -13.07
N ALA A 363 -3.61 -18.19 -12.35
CA ALA A 363 -3.94 -19.60 -12.20
C ALA A 363 -4.81 -20.16 -13.33
N TYR A 364 -5.80 -19.38 -13.78
CA TYR A 364 -6.88 -19.90 -14.62
C TYR A 364 -7.18 -19.04 -15.86
N GLY A 365 -6.75 -17.77 -15.88
CA GLY A 365 -7.05 -16.83 -16.95
C GLY A 365 -8.15 -15.82 -16.62
N PRO A 366 -8.41 -14.86 -17.53
CA PRO A 366 -9.19 -13.64 -17.23
C PRO A 366 -10.67 -13.87 -16.93
N GLU A 367 -11.32 -14.82 -17.63
CA GLU A 367 -12.77 -15.00 -17.63
C GLU A 367 -13.22 -16.36 -17.09
N ILE A 368 -12.34 -17.12 -16.46
CA ILE A 368 -12.68 -18.44 -15.90
C ILE A 368 -13.28 -18.27 -14.52
N ASP A 369 -14.50 -18.76 -14.35
CA ASP A 369 -15.16 -18.93 -13.06
C ASP A 369 -14.82 -20.30 -12.47
N HIS A 370 -13.61 -20.42 -11.94
CA HIS A 370 -13.11 -21.70 -11.41
C HIS A 370 -13.91 -22.20 -10.18
N PHE A 371 -14.43 -21.29 -9.37
CA PHE A 371 -15.13 -21.64 -8.13
C PHE A 371 -16.65 -21.73 -8.30
N GLY A 372 -17.20 -21.54 -9.51
CA GLY A 372 -18.63 -21.69 -9.80
C GLY A 372 -19.53 -20.69 -9.08
N ASN A 373 -19.02 -19.47 -8.81
CA ASN A 373 -19.70 -18.45 -8.04
C ASN A 373 -19.92 -17.13 -8.83
N GLY A 374 -19.69 -17.14 -10.14
CA GLY A 374 -19.82 -16.01 -11.05
C GLY A 374 -18.65 -15.00 -10.96
N ARG A 375 -17.57 -15.32 -10.25
CA ARG A 375 -16.47 -14.41 -9.99
C ARG A 375 -15.24 -14.81 -10.79
N THR A 376 -14.93 -14.01 -11.80
CA THR A 376 -13.73 -14.14 -12.64
C THR A 376 -12.69 -13.10 -12.24
N ALA A 377 -11.48 -13.17 -12.80
CA ALA A 377 -10.49 -12.09 -12.64
C ALA A 377 -11.05 -10.75 -13.15
N LYS A 378 -11.72 -10.76 -14.31
CA LYS A 378 -12.36 -9.60 -14.90
C LYS A 378 -13.46 -9.02 -14.00
N TRP A 379 -14.33 -9.87 -13.46
CA TRP A 379 -15.38 -9.43 -12.53
C TRP A 379 -14.80 -8.62 -11.36
N ALA A 380 -13.70 -9.06 -10.76
CA ALA A 380 -13.11 -8.39 -9.61
C ALA A 380 -12.56 -6.99 -9.94
N ILE A 381 -11.97 -6.83 -11.12
CA ILE A 381 -11.55 -5.50 -11.61
C ILE A 381 -12.77 -4.63 -11.90
N ASP A 382 -13.81 -5.16 -12.54
CA ASP A 382 -15.02 -4.43 -12.88
C ASP A 382 -15.78 -3.95 -11.64
N GLU A 383 -15.76 -4.72 -10.53
CA GLU A 383 -16.30 -4.28 -9.24
C GLU A 383 -15.58 -3.03 -8.70
N VAL A 384 -14.25 -3.01 -8.75
CA VAL A 384 -13.45 -1.85 -8.33
C VAL A 384 -13.73 -0.63 -9.22
N ARG A 385 -13.77 -0.81 -10.53
CA ARG A 385 -14.01 0.25 -11.52
C ARG A 385 -15.42 0.81 -11.44
N SER A 386 -16.41 -0.05 -11.32
CA SER A 386 -17.85 0.33 -11.25
C SER A 386 -18.15 1.22 -10.04
N ARG A 387 -17.47 1.03 -8.91
CA ARG A 387 -17.61 1.87 -7.71
C ARG A 387 -17.45 3.36 -8.02
N VAL A 388 -16.53 3.71 -8.90
CA VAL A 388 -16.24 5.09 -9.31
C VAL A 388 -16.77 5.43 -10.69
N SER A 389 -17.68 4.61 -11.25
CA SER A 389 -18.31 4.81 -12.56
C SER A 389 -17.31 4.82 -13.72
N MET A 390 -16.19 4.12 -13.60
CA MET A 390 -15.31 3.82 -14.72
C MET A 390 -15.89 2.64 -15.54
N PRO A 391 -15.70 2.62 -16.86
CA PRO A 391 -16.16 1.52 -17.71
C PRO A 391 -15.56 0.17 -17.29
N ASN A 392 -16.35 -0.89 -17.44
CA ASN A 392 -15.83 -2.25 -17.33
C ASN A 392 -14.72 -2.50 -18.36
N LEU A 393 -13.85 -3.47 -18.07
CA LEU A 393 -12.85 -3.91 -19.03
C LEU A 393 -13.51 -4.56 -20.26
N PRO A 394 -12.89 -4.48 -21.44
CA PRO A 394 -13.36 -5.21 -22.62
C PRO A 394 -13.46 -6.72 -22.37
N GLU A 395 -14.36 -7.37 -23.11
CA GLU A 395 -14.42 -8.83 -23.16
C GLU A 395 -13.29 -9.40 -24.00
N GLY A 396 -12.93 -10.67 -23.77
CA GLY A 396 -11.98 -11.42 -24.59
C GLY A 396 -10.53 -10.98 -24.44
N LEU A 397 -10.15 -10.33 -23.34
CA LEU A 397 -8.75 -10.03 -23.06
C LEU A 397 -7.93 -11.32 -22.95
N SER A 398 -6.77 -11.33 -23.56
CA SER A 398 -5.78 -12.38 -23.34
C SER A 398 -5.23 -12.33 -21.91
N TYR A 399 -4.61 -13.43 -21.48
CA TYR A 399 -3.91 -13.50 -20.18
C TYR A 399 -2.94 -12.33 -19.95
N LEU A 400 -2.13 -11.98 -20.97
CA LEU A 400 -1.13 -10.91 -20.85
C LEU A 400 -1.79 -9.51 -20.79
N GLU A 401 -2.80 -9.25 -21.62
CA GLU A 401 -3.54 -8.00 -21.59
C GLU A 401 -4.24 -7.82 -20.23
N MET A 402 -4.86 -8.88 -19.72
CA MET A 402 -5.50 -8.84 -18.39
C MET A 402 -4.48 -8.61 -17.27
N LYS A 403 -3.31 -9.23 -17.34
CA LYS A 403 -2.20 -9.00 -16.40
C LYS A 403 -1.79 -7.52 -16.38
N ASP A 404 -1.62 -6.90 -17.54
CA ASP A 404 -1.29 -5.48 -17.63
C ASP A 404 -2.42 -4.59 -17.07
N ARG A 405 -3.68 -4.95 -17.32
CA ARG A 405 -4.85 -4.25 -16.74
C ARG A 405 -4.90 -4.36 -15.22
N ILE A 406 -4.61 -5.54 -14.66
CA ILE A 406 -4.53 -5.75 -13.22
C ILE A 406 -3.41 -4.90 -12.60
N MET A 407 -2.22 -4.91 -13.19
CA MET A 407 -1.09 -4.11 -12.71
C MET A 407 -1.40 -2.61 -12.73
N HIS A 408 -2.07 -2.14 -13.78
CA HIS A 408 -2.51 -0.76 -13.93
C HIS A 408 -3.61 -0.41 -12.91
N GLU A 409 -4.64 -1.23 -12.77
CA GLU A 409 -5.73 -0.97 -11.82
C GLU A 409 -5.23 -0.93 -10.37
N ARG A 410 -4.26 -1.82 -10.01
CA ARG A 410 -3.59 -1.77 -8.71
C ARG A 410 -2.84 -0.46 -8.50
N GLN A 411 -2.15 0.07 -9.51
CA GLN A 411 -1.45 1.34 -9.43
C GLN A 411 -2.40 2.51 -9.15
N ILE A 412 -3.55 2.54 -9.82
CA ILE A 412 -4.53 3.62 -9.66
C ILE A 412 -5.31 3.50 -8.36
N GLU A 413 -5.83 2.31 -8.07
CA GLU A 413 -6.69 2.07 -6.92
C GLU A 413 -5.93 2.17 -5.59
N LEU A 414 -4.75 1.59 -5.52
CA LEU A 414 -3.94 1.48 -4.31
C LEU A 414 -2.84 2.56 -4.22
N ALA A 415 -2.91 3.60 -5.06
CA ALA A 415 -1.97 4.72 -5.04
C ALA A 415 -1.82 5.29 -3.62
N PHE A 416 -0.59 5.51 -3.16
CA PHE A 416 -0.21 6.00 -1.83
C PHE A 416 -0.53 5.09 -0.63
N GLU A 417 -1.01 3.86 -0.85
CA GLU A 417 -1.25 2.87 0.21
C GLU A 417 -0.06 1.90 0.39
N GLU A 418 1.13 2.28 -0.06
CA GLU A 418 2.40 1.54 0.00
C GLU A 418 2.48 0.29 -0.88
N HIS A 419 1.42 -0.07 -1.63
CA HIS A 419 1.38 -1.29 -2.44
C HIS A 419 2.36 -1.25 -3.61
N ARG A 420 2.46 -0.14 -4.36
CA ARG A 420 3.30 -0.03 -5.57
C ARG A 420 4.74 -0.46 -5.34
N HIS A 421 5.33 -0.07 -4.19
CA HIS A 421 6.71 -0.41 -3.82
C HIS A 421 6.94 -1.92 -3.72
N TRP A 422 5.98 -2.63 -3.16
CA TRP A 422 6.04 -4.07 -2.98
C TRP A 422 5.59 -4.83 -4.22
N ASP A 423 4.59 -4.35 -4.94
CA ASP A 423 4.09 -4.92 -6.18
C ASP A 423 5.19 -4.97 -7.24
N LEU A 424 5.91 -3.87 -7.47
CA LEU A 424 7.02 -3.82 -8.42
C LEU A 424 8.13 -4.82 -8.06
N ARG A 425 8.41 -5.01 -6.77
CA ARG A 425 9.41 -5.98 -6.31
C ARG A 425 8.91 -7.42 -6.47
N ARG A 426 7.74 -7.76 -5.95
CA ARG A 426 7.23 -9.13 -6.02
C ARG A 426 6.97 -9.59 -7.45
N TRP A 427 6.63 -8.70 -8.37
CA TRP A 427 6.53 -8.98 -9.81
C TRP A 427 7.88 -9.08 -10.53
N LYS A 428 8.99 -8.78 -9.87
CA LYS A 428 10.31 -8.60 -10.50
C LYS A 428 10.34 -7.53 -11.60
N LYS A 429 9.49 -6.51 -11.48
CA LYS A 429 9.38 -5.38 -12.44
C LYS A 429 10.07 -4.10 -11.94
N ALA A 430 10.56 -4.08 -10.69
CA ALA A 430 11.12 -2.86 -10.13
C ALA A 430 12.34 -2.34 -10.91
N LYS A 431 13.24 -3.23 -11.36
CA LYS A 431 14.40 -2.83 -12.16
C LYS A 431 13.97 -2.26 -13.52
N ASP A 432 13.04 -2.92 -14.22
CA ASP A 432 12.57 -2.50 -15.53
C ASP A 432 11.88 -1.13 -15.49
N ILE A 433 11.13 -0.87 -14.43
CA ILE A 433 10.30 0.34 -14.29
C ILE A 433 11.06 1.48 -13.62
N LEU A 434 11.85 1.19 -12.59
CA LEU A 434 12.46 2.24 -11.77
C LEU A 434 13.90 2.57 -12.15
N ASN A 435 14.71 1.60 -12.66
CA ASN A 435 16.09 1.92 -12.95
C ASN A 435 16.21 2.83 -14.19
N GLY A 436 16.75 4.02 -13.99
CA GLY A 436 16.85 5.04 -15.04
C GLY A 436 15.53 5.81 -15.29
N LEU A 437 14.47 5.54 -14.52
CA LEU A 437 13.22 6.29 -14.64
C LEU A 437 13.45 7.78 -14.37
N GLU A 438 13.03 8.61 -15.30
CA GLU A 438 12.88 10.04 -15.10
C GLU A 438 11.53 10.31 -14.42
N LEU A 439 11.58 10.65 -13.13
CA LEU A 439 10.39 11.09 -12.42
C LEU A 439 10.03 12.49 -12.90
N LYS A 440 8.86 12.63 -13.48
CA LYS A 440 8.41 13.87 -14.13
C LYS A 440 7.49 14.66 -13.20
N GLY A 441 7.53 15.95 -13.37
CA GLY A 441 6.57 16.95 -12.90
C GLY A 441 6.13 17.83 -14.05
N ILE A 442 5.37 18.88 -13.72
CA ILE A 442 4.89 19.87 -14.68
C ILE A 442 5.18 21.27 -14.18
N THR A 443 5.68 22.11 -15.04
CA THR A 443 5.73 23.57 -14.82
C THR A 443 4.51 24.20 -15.50
N ILE A 444 3.77 25.03 -14.77
CA ILE A 444 2.55 25.67 -15.27
C ILE A 444 2.80 27.16 -15.36
N THR A 445 2.68 27.73 -16.55
CA THR A 445 2.78 29.17 -16.79
C THR A 445 1.40 29.75 -17.02
N ARG A 446 1.06 30.82 -16.30
CA ARG A 446 -0.19 31.57 -16.47
C ARG A 446 0.07 32.76 -17.38
N THR A 447 -0.75 32.93 -18.41
CA THR A 447 -0.74 34.11 -19.29
C THR A 447 -2.11 34.78 -19.20
N ILE A 448 -2.09 36.12 -19.08
CA ILE A 448 -3.29 36.96 -19.09
C ILE A 448 -3.27 37.75 -20.40
N ASP A 449 -4.31 37.62 -21.20
CA ASP A 449 -4.52 38.43 -22.39
C ASP A 449 -5.02 39.80 -21.92
N GLU A 450 -4.18 40.78 -21.91
CA GLU A 450 -4.49 42.13 -21.40
C GLU A 450 -5.75 42.75 -22.04
N PRO A 451 -6.01 42.64 -23.36
CA PRO A 451 -7.22 43.19 -23.96
C PRO A 451 -8.50 42.56 -23.48
N THR A 452 -8.51 41.22 -23.20
CA THR A 452 -9.72 40.48 -22.86
C THR A 452 -9.80 40.06 -21.40
N GLY A 453 -8.69 40.12 -20.67
CA GLY A 453 -8.57 39.56 -19.32
C GLY A 453 -8.62 38.03 -19.27
N ASN A 454 -8.61 37.34 -20.41
CA ASN A 454 -8.66 35.89 -20.47
C ASN A 454 -7.39 35.25 -19.91
N ILE A 455 -7.56 34.27 -19.04
CA ILE A 455 -6.46 33.52 -18.44
C ILE A 455 -6.30 32.21 -19.18
N THR A 456 -5.08 31.93 -19.62
CA THR A 456 -4.64 30.67 -20.20
C THR A 456 -3.49 30.07 -19.41
N TYR A 457 -3.38 28.72 -19.43
CA TYR A 457 -2.30 28.00 -18.79
C TYR A 457 -1.56 27.13 -19.80
N THR A 458 -0.23 27.20 -19.76
CA THR A 458 0.66 26.33 -20.54
C THR A 458 1.27 25.31 -19.58
N TYR A 459 1.23 24.05 -19.97
CA TYR A 459 1.69 22.91 -19.18
C TYR A 459 2.94 22.32 -19.81
N THR A 460 4.10 22.48 -19.15
CA THR A 460 5.40 22.03 -19.67
C THR A 460 5.97 20.91 -18.79
N PRO A 461 6.05 19.67 -19.27
CA PRO A 461 6.69 18.58 -18.52
C PRO A 461 8.16 18.89 -18.21
N LYS A 462 8.62 18.47 -17.03
CA LYS A 462 10.01 18.58 -16.59
C LYS A 462 10.46 17.32 -15.86
N VAL A 463 11.77 17.03 -15.89
CA VAL A 463 12.36 15.97 -15.07
C VAL A 463 12.66 16.54 -13.68
N VAL A 464 12.19 15.87 -12.64
CA VAL A 464 12.38 16.26 -11.22
C VAL A 464 13.57 15.53 -10.62
N GLU A 465 13.63 14.22 -10.82
CA GLU A 465 14.72 13.37 -10.36
C GLU A 465 14.83 12.10 -11.22
N LYS A 466 15.96 11.41 -11.13
CA LYS A 466 16.19 10.13 -11.82
C LYS A 466 16.31 9.01 -10.79
N ARG A 467 15.59 7.91 -11.01
CA ARG A 467 15.60 6.74 -10.14
C ARG A 467 16.76 5.81 -10.45
N VAL A 468 17.26 5.15 -9.41
CA VAL A 468 18.23 4.06 -9.51
C VAL A 468 17.67 2.84 -8.79
N PHE A 469 17.62 1.71 -9.47
CA PHE A 469 17.23 0.44 -8.89
C PHE A 469 18.15 -0.68 -9.39
N THR A 470 18.76 -1.40 -8.45
CA THR A 470 19.66 -2.53 -8.75
C THR A 470 19.12 -3.83 -8.17
N ASP A 471 19.62 -4.97 -8.65
CA ASP A 471 19.12 -6.29 -8.25
C ASP A 471 19.17 -6.56 -6.75
N LYS A 472 20.18 -6.06 -6.03
CA LYS A 472 20.25 -6.16 -4.57
C LYS A 472 19.06 -5.55 -3.85
N MET A 473 18.39 -4.55 -4.46
CA MET A 473 17.30 -3.80 -3.84
C MET A 473 15.95 -4.53 -3.87
N TYR A 474 15.85 -5.70 -4.51
CA TYR A 474 14.64 -6.51 -4.47
C TYR A 474 14.32 -7.01 -3.06
N LEU A 475 15.34 -7.40 -2.30
CA LEU A 475 15.24 -7.71 -0.88
C LEU A 475 16.06 -6.71 -0.07
N TYR A 476 15.61 -6.39 1.12
CA TYR A 476 16.33 -5.46 1.98
C TYR A 476 17.51 -6.13 2.66
N PRO A 477 18.59 -5.40 2.95
CA PRO A 477 19.66 -5.92 3.76
C PRO A 477 19.22 -6.09 5.21
N ILE A 478 19.65 -7.19 5.84
CA ILE A 478 19.60 -7.30 7.30
C ILE A 478 20.63 -6.32 7.86
N HIS A 479 20.25 -5.54 8.87
CA HIS A 479 21.16 -4.57 9.47
C HIS A 479 22.42 -5.25 9.99
N THR A 480 23.59 -4.69 9.67
CA THR A 480 24.90 -5.26 10.05
C THR A 480 25.00 -5.53 11.55
N GLY A 481 24.44 -4.65 12.38
CA GLY A 481 24.41 -4.83 13.84
C GLY A 481 23.63 -6.07 14.30
N GLU A 482 22.59 -6.49 13.56
CA GLU A 482 21.85 -7.72 13.90
C GLU A 482 22.66 -8.98 13.55
N ILE A 483 23.39 -8.96 12.44
CA ILE A 483 24.30 -10.06 12.06
C ILE A 483 25.46 -10.17 13.06
N LEU A 484 25.95 -9.03 13.58
CA LEU A 484 27.01 -9.03 14.60
C LEU A 484 26.52 -9.62 15.94
N LYS A 485 25.26 -9.40 16.31
CA LYS A 485 24.64 -9.96 17.52
C LYS A 485 24.30 -11.45 17.39
N ASN A 486 23.85 -11.88 16.21
CA ASN A 486 23.47 -13.27 15.92
C ASN A 486 24.28 -13.80 14.74
N LYS A 487 25.34 -14.57 15.05
CA LYS A 487 26.28 -15.11 14.06
C LYS A 487 25.69 -16.17 13.14
N ALA A 488 24.50 -16.70 13.44
CA ALA A 488 23.79 -17.61 12.56
C ALA A 488 22.97 -16.90 11.46
N LEU A 489 22.88 -15.56 11.50
CA LEU A 489 22.22 -14.80 10.45
C LEU A 489 23.11 -14.69 9.21
N VAL A 490 22.53 -15.06 8.06
CA VAL A 490 23.15 -14.88 6.74
C VAL A 490 22.49 -13.70 6.06
N GLN A 491 23.28 -12.83 5.43
CA GLN A 491 22.81 -11.65 4.69
C GLN A 491 22.00 -12.03 3.44
N ASN A 492 21.12 -11.15 3.01
CA ASN A 492 20.44 -11.31 1.74
C ASN A 492 21.41 -11.19 0.55
N PRO A 493 21.10 -11.85 -0.58
CA PRO A 493 21.94 -11.83 -1.76
C PRO A 493 22.33 -10.42 -2.22
N LEU A 494 23.56 -10.27 -2.69
CA LEU A 494 24.14 -9.04 -3.24
C LEU A 494 24.37 -7.90 -2.24
N TRP A 495 24.20 -8.15 -0.91
CA TRP A 495 24.49 -7.20 0.17
C TRP A 495 25.75 -7.52 0.96
#